data_390f5bca8ac6023ae09dce662f9cddc1
#
_entry.id   390f5bca8ac6023ae09dce662f9cddc1
#
_cell.length_a   1.000
_cell.length_b   1.000
_cell.length_c   1.000
_cell.angle_alpha   90.00
_cell.angle_beta   90.00
_cell.angle_gamma   90.00
#
_symmetry.space_group_name_H-M   'P 1'
#
loop_
_entity.id
_entity.type
_entity.pdbx_description
1 polymer ?
#
loop_
_entity_poly.entity_id
_entity_poly.type
_entity_poly.pdbx_seq_one_letter_code
_entity_poly.pdbx_strand_id
1 'polypeptide(L)'
;MPDLKRIELTVKNYNVKSSAEIDTLYSEVRCEDSEGQTFYFKEVCMLDYLKRHGAIVTDKPRTWYYKHLNKKSIVLVAFQKTDGKVEYDLDHMKLVARSSVLKGIVFTLAAIPAGLIIATATYGLGLLFIPVGVFYGYRSMFTIPKMLRRKTLVSELAGHGIVVR
;
A
#
# COMPACT_ATOMS: atom_id res chain seq x y z
N MET A 1 9.81 11.83 2.98
CA MET A 1 8.57 11.03 2.85
C MET A 1 8.67 10.23 1.57
N PRO A 2 8.12 9.03 1.45
CA PRO A 2 8.07 8.36 0.16
C PRO A 2 7.16 9.14 -0.79
N ASP A 3 7.77 9.70 -1.84
CA ASP A 3 7.06 10.45 -2.86
C ASP A 3 6.22 9.53 -3.74
N LEU A 4 5.18 10.07 -4.35
CA LEU A 4 4.36 9.36 -5.33
C LEU A 4 5.24 8.98 -6.53
N LYS A 5 5.30 7.70 -6.83
CA LYS A 5 6.06 7.19 -7.97
C LYS A 5 5.12 6.92 -9.13
N ARG A 6 5.63 7.17 -10.33
CA ARG A 6 4.96 6.85 -11.59
C ARG A 6 5.74 5.73 -12.29
N ILE A 7 5.02 4.76 -12.83
CA ILE A 7 5.58 3.70 -13.67
C ILE A 7 4.58 3.29 -14.74
N GLU A 8 5.05 3.12 -15.95
CA GLU A 8 4.28 2.52 -17.04
C GLU A 8 4.58 1.03 -17.07
N LEU A 9 3.54 0.21 -17.03
CA LEU A 9 3.67 -1.22 -16.92
C LEU A 9 2.50 -1.98 -17.55
N THR A 10 2.74 -3.23 -17.87
CA THR A 10 1.73 -4.22 -18.27
C THR A 10 1.74 -5.35 -17.26
N VAL A 11 0.61 -5.59 -16.59
CA VAL A 11 0.45 -6.69 -15.65
C VAL A 11 0.33 -8.00 -16.41
N LYS A 12 1.15 -9.00 -16.09
CA LYS A 12 1.13 -10.33 -16.72
C LYS A 12 0.43 -11.37 -15.87
N ASN A 13 0.70 -11.36 -14.57
CA ASN A 13 0.09 -12.31 -13.64
C ASN A 13 0.07 -11.73 -12.23
N TYR A 14 -0.86 -12.22 -11.42
CA TYR A 14 -0.99 -11.84 -10.00
C TYR A 14 -1.76 -12.90 -9.21
N ASN A 15 -1.52 -12.95 -7.91
CA ASN A 15 -2.30 -13.74 -6.97
C ASN A 15 -3.11 -12.82 -6.05
N VAL A 16 -4.37 -13.18 -5.78
CA VAL A 16 -5.18 -12.46 -4.79
C VAL A 16 -4.89 -13.05 -3.41
N LYS A 17 -4.30 -12.25 -2.52
CA LYS A 17 -3.96 -12.66 -1.15
C LYS A 17 -5.13 -12.48 -0.19
N SER A 18 -5.81 -11.35 -0.28
CA SER A 18 -7.04 -11.07 0.47
C SER A 18 -7.87 -10.03 -0.27
N SER A 19 -9.17 -10.14 -0.18
CA SER A 19 -10.12 -9.18 -0.73
C SER A 19 -11.07 -8.77 0.39
N ALA A 20 -11.14 -7.48 0.67
CA ALA A 20 -12.10 -6.86 1.56
C ALA A 20 -13.06 -6.00 0.74
N GLU A 21 -14.08 -5.45 1.38
CA GLU A 21 -15.10 -4.63 0.73
C GLU A 21 -14.53 -3.34 0.12
N ILE A 22 -13.47 -2.80 0.71
CA ILE A 22 -12.89 -1.50 0.35
C ILE A 22 -11.60 -1.66 -0.46
N ASP A 23 -10.80 -2.67 -0.14
CA ASP A 23 -9.47 -2.88 -0.72
C ASP A 23 -9.19 -4.36 -0.99
N THR A 24 -8.36 -4.60 -1.97
CA THR A 24 -7.84 -5.93 -2.30
C THR A 24 -6.32 -5.90 -2.22
N LEU A 25 -5.75 -6.91 -1.55
CA LEU A 25 -4.31 -7.13 -1.48
C LEU A 25 -3.92 -8.23 -2.47
N TYR A 26 -3.09 -7.87 -3.42
CA TYR A 26 -2.49 -8.78 -4.39
C TYR A 26 -1.08 -9.15 -3.94
N SER A 27 -0.65 -10.35 -4.26
CA SER A 27 0.71 -10.83 -4.05
C SER A 27 1.34 -11.28 -5.36
N GLU A 28 2.68 -11.20 -5.42
CA GLU A 28 3.47 -11.68 -6.55
C GLU A 28 2.99 -11.12 -7.90
N VAL A 29 2.71 -9.81 -7.95
CA VAL A 29 2.26 -9.16 -9.18
C VAL A 29 3.43 -9.05 -10.15
N ARG A 30 3.39 -9.85 -11.21
CA ARG A 30 4.37 -9.82 -12.29
C ARG A 30 4.00 -8.76 -13.31
N CYS A 31 4.94 -7.88 -13.60
CA CYS A 31 4.77 -6.78 -14.55
C CYS A 31 5.90 -6.76 -15.56
N GLU A 32 5.64 -6.21 -16.71
CA GLU A 32 6.62 -5.79 -17.71
C GLU A 32 6.57 -4.29 -17.87
N ASP A 33 7.71 -3.64 -17.99
CA ASP A 33 7.80 -2.22 -18.35
C ASP A 33 7.71 -1.99 -19.86
N SER A 34 7.83 -0.74 -20.30
CA SER A 34 7.81 -0.37 -21.72
C SER A 34 9.00 -0.92 -22.51
N GLU A 35 10.07 -1.34 -21.86
CA GLU A 35 11.27 -1.93 -22.46
C GLU A 35 11.22 -3.46 -22.52
N GLY A 36 10.13 -4.08 -22.03
CA GLY A 36 9.95 -5.52 -21.94
C GLY A 36 10.69 -6.18 -20.77
N GLN A 37 11.24 -5.39 -19.83
CA GLN A 37 11.87 -5.93 -18.65
C GLN A 37 10.82 -6.41 -17.65
N THR A 38 10.99 -7.62 -17.15
CA THR A 38 10.08 -8.19 -16.14
C THR A 38 10.53 -7.80 -14.75
N PHE A 39 9.58 -7.34 -13.93
CA PHE A 39 9.79 -7.09 -12.50
C PHE A 39 8.58 -7.52 -11.67
N TYR A 40 8.75 -7.56 -10.35
CA TYR A 40 7.73 -8.08 -9.43
C TYR A 40 7.45 -7.09 -8.31
N PHE A 41 6.16 -6.83 -8.08
CA PHE A 41 5.71 -6.28 -6.82
C PHE A 41 5.32 -7.42 -5.88
N LYS A 42 5.92 -7.47 -4.70
CA LYS A 42 5.67 -8.54 -3.74
C LYS A 42 4.26 -8.47 -3.16
N GLU A 43 3.79 -7.26 -2.88
CA GLU A 43 2.43 -6.98 -2.42
C GLU A 43 1.95 -5.65 -2.99
N VAL A 44 0.73 -5.63 -3.54
CA VAL A 44 0.05 -4.45 -4.06
C VAL A 44 -1.30 -4.32 -3.36
N CYS A 45 -1.45 -3.26 -2.58
CA CYS A 45 -2.73 -2.87 -2.01
C CYS A 45 -3.45 -1.94 -2.99
N MET A 46 -4.67 -2.27 -3.33
CA MET A 46 -5.47 -1.54 -4.31
C MET A 46 -6.90 -1.38 -3.81
N LEU A 47 -7.44 -0.16 -3.93
CA LEU A 47 -8.86 0.08 -3.68
C LEU A 47 -9.74 -0.69 -4.68
N ASP A 48 -10.88 -1.19 -4.21
CA ASP A 48 -11.81 -1.93 -5.04
C ASP A 48 -12.35 -1.07 -6.22
N TYR A 49 -12.50 0.23 -6.01
CA TYR A 49 -12.80 1.19 -7.08
C TYR A 49 -11.79 1.10 -8.23
N LEU A 50 -10.49 1.15 -7.97
CA LEU A 50 -9.46 1.09 -9.00
C LEU A 50 -9.44 -0.27 -9.72
N LYS A 51 -9.67 -1.36 -8.96
CA LYS A 51 -9.82 -2.71 -9.51
C LYS A 51 -10.98 -2.77 -10.51
N ARG A 52 -12.17 -2.30 -10.13
CA ARG A 52 -13.36 -2.29 -11.01
C ARG A 52 -13.15 -1.45 -12.26
N HIS A 53 -12.35 -0.37 -12.18
CA HIS A 53 -12.04 0.49 -13.33
C HIS A 53 -10.87 -0.01 -14.19
N GLY A 54 -10.33 -1.21 -13.87
CA GLY A 54 -9.35 -1.90 -14.72
C GLY A 54 -7.90 -1.50 -14.47
N ALA A 55 -7.54 -1.19 -13.22
CA ALA A 55 -6.16 -0.92 -12.84
C ALA A 55 -5.23 -2.13 -12.98
N ILE A 56 -5.78 -3.36 -12.83
CA ILE A 56 -5.02 -4.62 -12.84
C ILE A 56 -5.52 -5.57 -13.94
N VAL A 57 -5.76 -5.04 -15.13
CA VAL A 57 -6.11 -5.87 -16.30
C VAL A 57 -4.83 -6.43 -16.91
N THR A 58 -4.80 -7.77 -17.13
CA THR A 58 -3.67 -8.44 -17.78
C THR A 58 -3.51 -8.00 -19.24
N ASP A 59 -2.26 -7.93 -19.69
CA ASP A 59 -1.84 -7.63 -21.07
C ASP A 59 -2.33 -6.28 -21.62
N LYS A 60 -2.69 -5.35 -20.73
CA LYS A 60 -2.99 -3.97 -21.12
C LYS A 60 -2.03 -3.01 -20.43
N PRO A 61 -1.36 -2.13 -21.19
CA PRO A 61 -0.47 -1.13 -20.62
C PRO A 61 -1.26 -0.14 -19.77
N ARG A 62 -0.70 0.19 -18.60
CA ARG A 62 -1.26 1.15 -17.63
C ARG A 62 -0.13 1.96 -17.02
N THR A 63 -0.36 3.22 -16.73
CA THR A 63 0.53 4.00 -15.89
C THR A 63 0.01 3.98 -14.47
N TRP A 64 0.80 3.44 -13.54
CA TRP A 64 0.47 3.39 -12.12
C TRP A 64 1.11 4.54 -11.37
N TYR A 65 0.34 5.15 -10.46
CA TYR A 65 0.80 6.13 -9.49
C TYR A 65 0.69 5.49 -8.10
N TYR A 66 1.82 5.19 -7.49
CA TYR A 66 1.86 4.37 -6.28
C TYR A 66 2.82 4.91 -5.23
N LYS A 67 2.61 4.49 -3.97
CA LYS A 67 3.51 4.76 -2.85
C LYS A 67 3.98 3.47 -2.20
N HIS A 68 5.22 3.49 -1.71
CA HIS A 68 5.73 2.37 -0.91
C HIS A 68 5.20 2.47 0.52
N LEU A 69 4.41 1.48 0.94
CA LEU A 69 4.04 1.31 2.35
C LEU A 69 5.22 0.78 3.16
N ASN A 70 5.97 -0.15 2.58
CA ASN A 70 7.23 -0.70 3.13
C ASN A 70 8.11 -1.24 1.99
N LYS A 71 9.20 -1.94 2.32
CA LYS A 71 10.13 -2.51 1.32
C LYS A 71 9.47 -3.56 0.40
N LYS A 72 8.34 -4.14 0.79
CA LYS A 72 7.68 -5.25 0.09
C LYS A 72 6.32 -4.88 -0.47
N SER A 73 5.65 -3.87 0.11
CA SER A 73 4.26 -3.54 -0.20
C SER A 73 4.15 -2.13 -0.74
N ILE A 74 3.37 -1.99 -1.81
CA ILE A 74 2.97 -0.70 -2.38
C ILE A 74 1.46 -0.50 -2.23
N VAL A 75 1.02 0.75 -2.25
CA VAL A 75 -0.39 1.11 -2.40
C VAL A 75 -0.57 1.86 -3.70
N LEU A 76 -1.52 1.41 -4.52
CA LEU A 76 -1.91 2.10 -5.74
C LEU A 76 -2.84 3.25 -5.39
N VAL A 77 -2.46 4.47 -5.76
CA VAL A 77 -3.20 5.71 -5.48
C VAL A 77 -4.09 6.08 -6.66
N ALA A 78 -3.53 5.99 -7.87
CA ALA A 78 -4.22 6.28 -9.11
C ALA A 78 -3.61 5.47 -10.25
N PHE A 79 -4.35 5.34 -11.34
CA PHE A 79 -3.79 4.80 -12.58
C PHE A 79 -4.33 5.54 -13.79
N GLN A 80 -3.55 5.55 -14.86
CA GLN A 80 -3.95 6.12 -16.14
C GLN A 80 -4.14 5.00 -17.16
N LYS A 81 -5.25 5.07 -17.86
CA LYS A 81 -5.58 4.19 -18.98
C LYS A 81 -4.83 4.62 -20.23
N THR A 82 -4.80 3.75 -21.23
CA THR A 82 -4.20 4.01 -22.54
C THR A 82 -4.85 5.19 -23.27
N ASP A 83 -6.11 5.49 -22.98
CA ASP A 83 -6.87 6.63 -23.51
C ASP A 83 -6.51 7.98 -22.82
N GLY A 84 -5.57 7.96 -21.89
CA GLY A 84 -5.15 9.13 -21.11
C GLY A 84 -6.02 9.42 -19.89
N LYS A 85 -7.15 8.73 -19.71
CA LYS A 85 -8.04 8.94 -18.56
C LYS A 85 -7.39 8.44 -17.27
N VAL A 86 -7.35 9.31 -16.26
CA VAL A 86 -6.83 8.98 -14.93
C VAL A 86 -7.99 8.65 -13.98
N GLU A 87 -7.88 7.51 -13.34
CA GLU A 87 -8.83 7.05 -12.32
C GLU A 87 -8.18 7.09 -10.94
N TYR A 88 -8.85 7.68 -9.97
CA TYR A 88 -8.40 7.78 -8.57
C TYR A 88 -9.60 7.81 -7.62
N ASP A 89 -9.39 7.40 -6.37
CA ASP A 89 -10.39 7.47 -5.31
C ASP A 89 -9.70 7.87 -4.00
N LEU A 90 -9.60 9.17 -3.77
CA LEU A 90 -8.92 9.71 -2.60
C LEU A 90 -9.79 9.68 -1.33
N ASP A 91 -11.09 9.53 -1.47
CA ASP A 91 -11.99 9.51 -0.32
C ASP A 91 -11.99 8.13 0.36
N HIS A 92 -12.01 7.04 -0.41
CA HIS A 92 -11.84 5.71 0.16
C HIS A 92 -10.40 5.46 0.65
N MET A 93 -9.41 6.17 0.15
CA MET A 93 -8.03 6.10 0.66
C MET A 93 -7.93 6.52 2.14
N LYS A 94 -8.83 7.37 2.63
CA LYS A 94 -8.93 7.70 4.07
C LYS A 94 -9.31 6.49 4.92
N LEU A 95 -10.10 5.57 4.38
CA LEU A 95 -10.50 4.35 5.09
C LEU A 95 -9.31 3.39 5.24
N VAL A 96 -8.49 3.26 4.19
CA VAL A 96 -7.22 2.50 4.26
C VAL A 96 -6.29 3.11 5.30
N ALA A 97 -6.18 4.44 5.34
CA ALA A 97 -5.40 5.12 6.36
C ALA A 97 -5.92 4.85 7.79
N ARG A 98 -7.26 4.90 8.00
CA ARG A 98 -7.88 4.60 9.30
C ARG A 98 -7.67 3.15 9.72
N SER A 99 -7.82 2.18 8.81
CA SER A 99 -7.57 0.77 9.10
C SER A 99 -6.12 0.53 9.51
N SER A 100 -5.18 1.26 8.90
CA SER A 100 -3.77 1.22 9.28
C SER A 100 -3.54 1.73 10.71
N VAL A 101 -4.23 2.80 11.13
CA VAL A 101 -4.17 3.29 12.52
C VAL A 101 -4.67 2.24 13.49
N LEU A 102 -5.83 1.65 13.21
CA LEU A 102 -6.41 0.61 14.07
C LEU A 102 -5.47 -0.60 14.22
N LYS A 103 -4.90 -1.07 13.10
CA LYS A 103 -3.87 -2.12 13.11
C LYS A 103 -2.67 -1.72 13.96
N GLY A 104 -2.20 -0.48 13.85
CA GLY A 104 -1.09 0.05 14.65
C GLY A 104 -1.38 0.02 16.15
N ILE A 105 -2.59 0.42 16.57
CA ILE A 105 -3.03 0.38 17.97
C ILE A 105 -3.02 -1.07 18.49
N VAL A 106 -3.66 -1.98 17.74
CA VAL A 106 -3.72 -3.40 18.12
C VAL A 106 -2.31 -3.99 18.24
N PHE A 107 -1.41 -3.74 17.30
CA PHE A 107 -0.03 -4.22 17.36
C PHE A 107 0.74 -3.67 18.57
N THR A 108 0.58 -2.38 18.87
CA THR A 108 1.24 -1.76 20.02
C THR A 108 0.74 -2.36 21.33
N LEU A 109 -0.59 -2.50 21.48
CA LEU A 109 -1.19 -3.07 22.69
C LEU A 109 -0.88 -4.56 22.86
N ALA A 110 -0.84 -5.33 21.76
CA ALA A 110 -0.53 -6.75 21.80
C ALA A 110 0.96 -7.05 22.03
N ALA A 111 1.86 -6.13 21.64
CA ALA A 111 3.31 -6.33 21.77
C ALA A 111 3.75 -6.47 23.22
N ILE A 112 3.10 -5.78 24.17
CA ILE A 112 3.45 -5.83 25.60
C ILE A 112 3.16 -7.21 26.19
N PRO A 113 1.91 -7.72 26.20
CA PRO A 113 1.63 -9.02 26.78
C PRO A 113 2.32 -10.16 26.02
N ALA A 114 2.40 -10.08 24.68
CA ALA A 114 3.11 -11.08 23.90
C ALA A 114 4.61 -11.12 24.22
N GLY A 115 5.25 -9.96 24.34
CA GLY A 115 6.66 -9.87 24.73
C GLY A 115 6.93 -10.43 26.13
N LEU A 116 6.04 -10.18 27.10
CA LEU A 116 6.16 -10.74 28.46
C LEU A 116 6.00 -12.26 28.46
N ILE A 117 4.98 -12.80 27.77
CA ILE A 117 4.76 -14.25 27.67
C ILE A 117 5.97 -14.94 27.03
N ILE A 118 6.49 -14.40 25.92
CA ILE A 118 7.65 -14.96 25.25
C ILE A 118 8.90 -14.84 26.15
N ALA A 119 9.03 -13.75 26.91
CA ALA A 119 10.16 -13.54 27.79
C ALA A 119 10.28 -14.62 28.87
N THR A 120 9.16 -15.11 29.41
CA THR A 120 9.16 -16.21 30.40
C THR A 120 9.68 -17.52 29.81
N ALA A 121 9.39 -17.79 28.53
CA ALA A 121 9.84 -19.00 27.81
C ALA A 121 11.26 -18.87 27.26
N THR A 122 11.81 -17.66 27.12
CA THR A 122 13.08 -17.40 26.41
C THR A 122 14.13 -16.67 27.28
N TYR A 123 14.04 -16.83 28.64
CA TYR A 123 14.97 -16.18 29.57
C TYR A 123 15.16 -14.66 29.32
N GLY A 124 14.06 -13.96 29.00
CA GLY A 124 14.06 -12.51 28.82
C GLY A 124 14.23 -12.03 27.37
N LEU A 125 14.61 -12.87 26.41
CA LEU A 125 14.74 -12.46 25.00
C LEU A 125 13.42 -11.96 24.38
N GLY A 126 12.28 -12.42 24.89
CA GLY A 126 10.94 -11.97 24.49
C GLY A 126 10.73 -10.47 24.67
N LEU A 127 11.43 -9.81 25.61
CA LEU A 127 11.33 -8.36 25.80
C LEU A 127 11.76 -7.54 24.59
N LEU A 128 12.61 -8.10 23.71
CA LEU A 128 12.99 -7.44 22.46
C LEU A 128 11.84 -7.28 21.46
N PHE A 129 10.77 -8.07 21.59
CA PHE A 129 9.59 -7.92 20.76
C PHE A 129 8.78 -6.66 21.08
N ILE A 130 8.86 -6.15 22.31
CA ILE A 130 8.14 -4.95 22.76
C ILE A 130 8.56 -3.73 21.93
N PRO A 131 9.85 -3.32 21.90
CA PRO A 131 10.26 -2.16 21.09
C PRO A 131 10.03 -2.35 19.61
N VAL A 132 10.15 -3.57 19.07
CA VAL A 132 9.85 -3.85 17.65
C VAL A 132 8.37 -3.65 17.37
N GLY A 133 7.49 -4.18 18.22
CA GLY A 133 6.03 -4.03 18.07
C GLY A 133 5.58 -2.58 18.22
N VAL A 134 6.14 -1.84 19.17
CA VAL A 134 5.88 -0.40 19.37
C VAL A 134 6.35 0.42 18.16
N PHE A 135 7.55 0.14 17.64
CA PHE A 135 8.06 0.81 16.44
C PHE A 135 7.18 0.56 15.22
N TYR A 136 6.76 -0.68 15.01
CA TYR A 136 5.86 -1.04 13.92
C TYR A 136 4.48 -0.37 14.08
N GLY A 137 3.95 -0.37 15.30
CA GLY A 137 2.70 0.32 15.65
C GLY A 137 2.79 1.81 15.38
N TYR A 138 3.84 2.48 15.86
CA TYR A 138 4.10 3.90 15.61
C TYR A 138 4.10 4.23 14.11
N ARG A 139 4.84 3.46 13.32
CA ARG A 139 4.87 3.65 11.86
C ARG A 139 3.50 3.52 11.23
N SER A 140 2.72 2.53 11.65
CA SER A 140 1.36 2.27 11.13
C SER A 140 0.37 3.37 11.53
N MET A 141 0.50 3.91 12.74
CA MET A 141 -0.39 4.96 13.27
C MET A 141 -0.10 6.35 12.72
N PHE A 142 1.16 6.69 12.46
CA PHE A 142 1.55 8.06 12.12
C PHE A 142 2.08 8.21 10.71
N THR A 143 2.97 7.32 10.26
CA THR A 143 3.63 7.47 8.96
C THR A 143 2.69 7.17 7.81
N ILE A 144 1.96 6.04 7.86
CA ILE A 144 1.06 5.64 6.78
C ILE A 144 -0.11 6.61 6.62
N PRO A 145 -0.85 7.02 7.67
CA PRO A 145 -1.94 7.98 7.52
C PRO A 145 -1.50 9.35 7.02
N LYS A 146 -0.32 9.82 7.47
CA LYS A 146 0.24 11.09 6.99
C LYS A 146 0.56 11.03 5.50
N MET A 147 1.07 9.92 5.02
CA MET A 147 1.42 9.68 3.63
C MET A 147 0.18 9.59 2.72
N LEU A 148 -0.94 9.05 3.23
CA LEU A 148 -2.19 8.87 2.50
C LEU A 148 -3.21 10.00 2.72
N ARG A 149 -2.81 11.12 3.32
CA ARG A 149 -3.69 12.29 3.46
C ARG A 149 -4.06 12.85 2.10
N ARG A 150 -5.36 13.18 1.92
CA ARG A 150 -5.88 13.76 0.67
C ARG A 150 -5.05 14.96 0.20
N LYS A 151 -4.72 15.90 1.09
CA LYS A 151 -3.91 17.09 0.74
C LYS A 151 -2.54 16.70 0.16
N THR A 152 -1.87 15.71 0.76
CA THR A 152 -0.58 15.21 0.28
C THR A 152 -0.72 14.55 -1.09
N LEU A 153 -1.71 13.68 -1.26
CA LEU A 153 -1.95 12.97 -2.52
C LEU A 153 -2.35 13.92 -3.66
N VAL A 154 -3.21 14.91 -3.37
CA VAL A 154 -3.60 15.93 -4.36
C VAL A 154 -2.39 16.74 -4.82
N SER A 155 -1.54 17.20 -3.89
CA SER A 155 -0.33 17.96 -4.22
C SER A 155 0.65 17.13 -5.05
N GLU A 156 0.82 15.86 -4.74
CA GLU A 156 1.74 14.99 -5.47
C GLU A 156 1.19 14.58 -6.84
N LEU A 157 -0.11 14.32 -6.97
CA LEU A 157 -0.76 14.07 -8.26
C LEU A 157 -0.68 15.30 -9.16
N ALA A 158 -0.87 16.51 -8.60
CA ALA A 158 -0.68 17.76 -9.32
C ALA A 158 0.77 17.92 -9.85
N GLY A 159 1.78 17.47 -9.07
CA GLY A 159 3.18 17.41 -9.52
C GLY A 159 3.40 16.50 -10.74
N HIS A 160 2.53 15.53 -10.95
CA HIS A 160 2.52 14.67 -12.15
C HIS A 160 1.56 15.16 -13.24
N GLY A 161 1.02 16.38 -13.14
CA GLY A 161 0.11 16.97 -14.12
C GLY A 161 -1.34 16.49 -14.02
N ILE A 162 -1.70 15.79 -12.94
CA ILE A 162 -3.06 15.28 -12.72
C ILE A 162 -3.85 16.28 -11.86
N VAL A 163 -4.85 16.91 -12.47
CA VAL A 163 -5.76 17.82 -11.78
C VAL A 163 -6.86 16.99 -11.11
N VAL A 164 -6.84 16.97 -9.78
CA VAL A 164 -7.88 16.31 -8.97
C VAL A 164 -9.07 17.26 -8.83
N ARG A 165 -10.22 16.84 -9.29
CA ARG A 165 -11.49 17.56 -9.18
C ARG A 165 -12.32 17.04 -8.02
#